data_01058961bc5f5dd3a87822a16b3ca2aa
#
_entry.id   01058961bc5f5dd3a87822a16b3ca2aa
#
_cell.length_a   1.000
_cell.length_b   1.000
_cell.length_c   1.000
_cell.angle_alpha   90.00
_cell.angle_beta   90.00
_cell.angle_gamma   90.00
#
_symmetry.space_group_name_H-M   'P 1'
#
loop_
_entity.id
_entity.type
_entity.pdbx_description
1 polymer ?
#
loop_
_entity_poly.entity_id
_entity_poly.type
_entity_poly.pdbx_seq_one_letter_code
_entity_poly.pdbx_strand_id
1 'polypeptide(L)'
;MAELSGEQVRRFFEKVIPARLRGGVPIVPVVRLTGVIGFSTPLRPGITISGVARLLERAFSYKHAKAVALIVNSPGGSPVQSHLVYRRIRQLADEKKLPVIVFIEDVGASGGYMIACAGDEILCDVSSIVGSIGVVGATFGFDKAIGKLGIERRVYTSGKRKVMLDPF
;
A
#
# COMPACT_ATOMS: atom_id res chain seq x y z
N MET A 1 -23.92 8.31 54.58
CA MET A 1 -23.08 7.53 53.65
C MET A 1 -23.19 8.20 52.29
N ALA A 2 -22.07 8.74 51.79
CA ALA A 2 -22.09 9.41 50.49
C ALA A 2 -22.10 8.36 49.38
N GLU A 3 -23.16 8.32 48.59
CA GLU A 3 -23.21 7.51 47.35
C GLU A 3 -22.20 8.06 46.35
N LEU A 4 -21.25 7.23 45.97
CA LEU A 4 -20.31 7.56 44.91
C LEU A 4 -21.09 7.71 43.59
N SER A 5 -20.96 8.83 42.91
CA SER A 5 -21.61 9.03 41.63
C SER A 5 -21.05 8.01 40.63
N GLY A 6 -21.86 7.56 39.65
CA GLY A 6 -21.45 6.59 38.63
C GLY A 6 -20.17 6.99 37.90
N GLU A 7 -19.89 8.29 37.82
CA GLU A 7 -18.65 8.83 37.20
C GLU A 7 -17.40 8.65 38.11
N GLN A 8 -17.56 8.72 39.41
CA GLN A 8 -16.45 8.47 40.39
C GLN A 8 -16.11 6.98 40.44
N VAL A 9 -17.11 6.10 40.35
CA VAL A 9 -16.92 4.66 40.27
C VAL A 9 -16.20 4.29 38.96
N ARG A 10 -16.62 4.87 37.83
CA ARG A 10 -15.97 4.65 36.53
C ARG A 10 -14.50 5.09 36.52
N ARG A 11 -14.17 6.28 37.06
CA ARG A 11 -12.80 6.79 37.19
C ARG A 11 -11.93 5.93 38.10
N PHE A 12 -12.50 5.34 39.14
CA PHE A 12 -11.76 4.42 40.02
C PHE A 12 -11.42 3.12 39.27
N PHE A 13 -12.36 2.52 38.54
CA PHE A 13 -12.11 1.31 37.75
C PHE A 13 -11.14 1.57 36.61
N GLU A 14 -11.16 2.75 36.01
CA GLU A 14 -10.20 3.15 34.98
C GLU A 14 -8.75 3.23 35.50
N LYS A 15 -8.53 3.47 36.78
CA LYS A 15 -7.19 3.49 37.40
C LYS A 15 -6.67 2.10 37.77
N VAL A 16 -7.56 1.18 38.13
CA VAL A 16 -7.20 -0.13 38.68
C VAL A 16 -7.10 -1.22 37.61
N ILE A 17 -7.90 -1.13 36.54
CA ILE A 17 -7.88 -2.14 35.47
C ILE A 17 -6.75 -1.80 34.47
N PRO A 18 -5.83 -2.75 34.17
CA PRO A 18 -4.82 -2.55 33.14
C PRO A 18 -5.46 -2.14 31.80
N ALA A 19 -4.83 -1.22 31.06
CA ALA A 19 -5.37 -0.65 29.82
C ALA A 19 -5.84 -1.72 28.81
N ARG A 20 -5.16 -2.86 28.76
CA ARG A 20 -5.53 -4.02 27.92
C ARG A 20 -6.82 -4.74 28.32
N LEU A 21 -7.30 -4.54 29.54
CA LEU A 21 -8.53 -5.12 30.09
C LEU A 21 -9.67 -4.11 30.17
N ARG A 22 -9.38 -2.83 29.90
CA ARG A 22 -10.41 -1.78 29.81
C ARG A 22 -11.17 -1.98 28.51
N GLY A 23 -12.36 -2.55 28.60
CA GLY A 23 -13.24 -2.69 27.44
C GLY A 23 -13.49 -1.32 26.81
N GLY A 24 -13.11 -1.13 25.53
CA GLY A 24 -13.49 0.03 24.75
C GLY A 24 -12.46 1.15 24.58
N VAL A 25 -11.18 0.95 24.92
CA VAL A 25 -10.14 1.94 24.50
C VAL A 25 -10.09 1.96 22.96
N PRO A 26 -10.36 3.11 22.33
CA PRO A 26 -10.26 3.23 20.89
C PRO A 26 -8.81 3.05 20.45
N ILE A 27 -8.59 2.27 19.43
CA ILE A 27 -7.26 2.02 18.84
C ILE A 27 -7.26 2.37 17.37
N VAL A 28 -6.10 2.75 16.86
CA VAL A 28 -5.83 2.94 15.44
C VAL A 28 -4.64 2.04 15.10
N PRO A 29 -4.89 0.87 14.51
CA PRO A 29 -3.81 0.02 14.02
C PRO A 29 -3.02 0.73 12.93
N VAL A 30 -1.69 0.59 12.98
CA VAL A 30 -0.78 1.21 12.01
C VAL A 30 -0.12 0.13 11.18
N VAL A 31 -0.19 0.25 9.85
CA VAL A 31 0.51 -0.61 8.90
C VAL A 31 1.52 0.21 8.13
N ARG A 32 2.78 -0.20 8.17
CA ARG A 32 3.85 0.44 7.42
C ARG A 32 4.11 -0.28 6.10
N LEU A 33 4.12 0.47 5.01
CA LEU A 33 4.34 0.02 3.64
C LEU A 33 5.57 0.73 3.08
N THR A 34 6.73 0.11 3.25
CA THR A 34 8.03 0.71 2.91
C THR A 34 8.77 -0.09 1.85
N GLY A 35 9.36 0.59 0.87
CA GLY A 35 10.23 -0.01 -0.15
C GLY A 35 9.61 -0.07 -1.54
N VAL A 36 10.32 -0.74 -2.46
CA VAL A 36 9.90 -0.90 -3.86
C VAL A 36 8.76 -1.90 -3.96
N ILE A 37 7.78 -1.60 -4.82
CA ILE A 37 6.61 -2.46 -4.99
C ILE A 37 6.90 -3.54 -6.05
N GLY A 38 6.56 -4.79 -5.69
CA GLY A 38 6.68 -5.94 -6.60
C GLY A 38 8.08 -6.56 -6.66
N PHE A 39 9.06 -5.96 -5.99
CA PHE A 39 10.40 -6.50 -5.92
C PHE A 39 10.78 -6.76 -4.46
N SER A 40 11.02 -8.01 -4.13
CA SER A 40 11.41 -8.42 -2.78
C SER A 40 12.61 -9.34 -2.83
N THR A 41 13.62 -9.03 -2.05
CA THR A 41 14.79 -9.89 -1.85
C THR A 41 14.91 -10.26 -0.37
N PRO A 42 15.64 -11.34 -0.01
CA PRO A 42 15.84 -11.70 1.39
C PRO A 42 16.43 -10.57 2.26
N LEU A 43 17.23 -9.69 1.65
CA LEU A 43 17.89 -8.58 2.34
C LEU A 43 17.10 -7.25 2.27
N ARG A 44 16.16 -7.13 1.33
CA ARG A 44 15.35 -5.92 1.14
C ARG A 44 13.92 -6.36 0.81
N PRO A 45 13.08 -6.54 1.83
CA PRO A 45 11.67 -6.84 1.60
C PRO A 45 11.00 -5.67 0.88
N GLY A 46 10.31 -5.98 -0.20
CA GLY A 46 9.49 -5.00 -0.93
C GLY A 46 8.00 -5.19 -0.62
N ILE A 47 7.20 -4.31 -1.18
CA ILE A 47 5.74 -4.36 -1.01
C ILE A 47 5.15 -5.30 -2.07
N THR A 48 4.59 -6.41 -1.63
CA THR A 48 3.80 -7.32 -2.48
C THR A 48 2.50 -7.68 -1.77
N ILE A 49 1.47 -8.02 -2.52
CA ILE A 49 0.20 -8.43 -1.90
C ILE A 49 0.36 -9.63 -0.97
N SER A 50 1.17 -10.60 -1.35
CA SER A 50 1.46 -11.77 -0.50
C SER A 50 2.18 -11.41 0.80
N GLY A 51 3.06 -10.40 0.76
CA GLY A 51 3.79 -9.92 1.93
C GLY A 51 2.94 -9.11 2.90
N VAL A 52 1.99 -8.31 2.37
CA VAL A 52 1.23 -7.37 3.21
C VAL A 52 -0.20 -7.83 3.55
N ALA A 53 -0.76 -8.80 2.82
CA ALA A 53 -2.16 -9.22 2.99
C ALA A 53 -2.50 -9.57 4.44
N ARG A 54 -1.69 -10.39 5.08
CA ARG A 54 -1.89 -10.82 6.48
C ARG A 54 -1.77 -9.66 7.47
N LEU A 55 -0.87 -8.69 7.21
CA LEU A 55 -0.73 -7.49 8.05
C LEU A 55 -1.95 -6.61 7.94
N LEU A 56 -2.45 -6.40 6.73
CA LEU A 56 -3.69 -5.67 6.47
C LEU A 56 -4.88 -6.34 7.16
N GLU A 57 -5.09 -7.63 6.94
CA GLU A 57 -6.18 -8.39 7.58
C GLU A 57 -6.14 -8.25 9.10
N ARG A 58 -4.97 -8.37 9.70
CA ARG A 58 -4.79 -8.21 11.13
C ARG A 58 -5.14 -6.79 11.59
N ALA A 59 -4.70 -5.76 10.86
CA ALA A 59 -4.99 -4.37 11.22
C ALA A 59 -6.51 -4.10 11.21
N PHE A 60 -7.21 -4.55 10.17
CA PHE A 60 -8.65 -4.39 10.05
C PHE A 60 -9.48 -5.31 10.97
N SER A 61 -8.86 -6.29 11.62
CA SER A 61 -9.56 -7.24 12.52
C SER A 61 -9.58 -6.80 14.00
N TYR A 62 -8.93 -5.70 14.36
CA TYR A 62 -8.93 -5.24 15.74
C TYR A 62 -10.31 -4.78 16.21
N LYS A 63 -10.77 -5.36 17.32
CA LYS A 63 -12.15 -5.26 17.82
C LYS A 63 -12.62 -3.83 18.15
N HIS A 64 -11.71 -2.93 18.50
CA HIS A 64 -12.02 -1.55 18.88
C HIS A 64 -11.32 -0.54 17.97
N ALA A 65 -10.98 -0.97 16.75
CA ALA A 65 -10.43 -0.07 15.75
C ALA A 65 -11.45 1.03 15.41
N LYS A 66 -11.00 2.28 15.36
CA LYS A 66 -11.78 3.44 14.91
C LYS A 66 -11.40 3.90 13.51
N ALA A 67 -10.17 3.58 13.11
CA ALA A 67 -9.59 3.81 11.79
C ALA A 67 -8.42 2.86 11.62
N VAL A 68 -7.90 2.75 10.41
CA VAL A 68 -6.61 2.12 10.12
C VAL A 68 -5.68 3.19 9.54
N ALA A 69 -4.49 3.32 10.11
CA ALA A 69 -3.46 4.21 9.60
C ALA A 69 -2.47 3.42 8.73
N LEU A 70 -2.20 3.93 7.53
CA LEU A 70 -1.16 3.40 6.66
C LEU A 70 -0.02 4.40 6.58
N ILE A 71 1.19 3.94 6.79
CA ILE A 71 2.39 4.75 6.58
C ILE A 71 3.03 4.26 5.28
N VAL A 72 3.12 5.15 4.29
CA VAL A 72 3.66 4.84 2.97
C VAL A 72 5.00 5.54 2.79
N ASN A 73 6.04 4.76 2.49
CA ASN A 73 7.34 5.28 2.07
C ASN A 73 7.86 4.43 0.89
N SER A 74 7.43 4.79 -0.32
CA SER A 74 7.67 3.98 -1.52
C SER A 74 7.81 4.82 -2.77
N PRO A 75 8.86 4.59 -3.58
CA PRO A 75 9.03 5.21 -4.89
C PRO A 75 8.10 4.60 -5.96
N GLY A 76 7.33 3.56 -5.62
CA GLY A 76 6.52 2.80 -6.55
C GLY A 76 7.15 1.48 -6.98
N GLY A 77 6.80 1.03 -8.16
CA GLY A 77 7.25 -0.26 -8.74
C GLY A 77 6.16 -0.91 -9.56
N SER A 78 5.93 -2.20 -9.40
CA SER A 78 4.98 -2.98 -10.18
C SER A 78 3.56 -2.41 -10.13
N PRO A 79 2.96 -2.01 -11.25
CA PRO A 79 1.59 -1.49 -11.29
C PRO A 79 0.57 -2.53 -10.83
N VAL A 80 0.78 -3.80 -11.18
CA VAL A 80 -0.12 -4.90 -10.78
C VAL A 80 -0.13 -5.07 -9.27
N GLN A 81 1.05 -5.12 -8.65
CA GLN A 81 1.15 -5.26 -7.19
C GLN A 81 0.57 -4.04 -6.45
N SER A 82 0.81 -2.84 -6.97
CA SER A 82 0.24 -1.60 -6.43
C SER A 82 -1.29 -1.65 -6.45
N HIS A 83 -1.88 -2.07 -7.57
CA HIS A 83 -3.32 -2.20 -7.71
C HIS A 83 -3.91 -3.28 -6.80
N LEU A 84 -3.26 -4.43 -6.69
CA LEU A 84 -3.72 -5.52 -5.80
C LEU A 84 -3.71 -5.08 -4.33
N VAL A 85 -2.67 -4.39 -3.89
CA VAL A 85 -2.59 -3.85 -2.51
C VAL A 85 -3.67 -2.79 -2.29
N TYR A 86 -3.81 -1.83 -3.21
CA TYR A 86 -4.88 -0.82 -3.19
C TYR A 86 -6.27 -1.48 -3.04
N ARG A 87 -6.58 -2.44 -3.93
CA ARG A 87 -7.85 -3.16 -3.91
C ARG A 87 -8.09 -3.89 -2.60
N ARG A 88 -7.06 -4.54 -2.03
CA ARG A 88 -7.19 -5.25 -0.76
C ARG A 88 -7.47 -4.30 0.40
N ILE A 89 -6.82 -3.15 0.44
CA ILE A 89 -7.07 -2.13 1.47
C ILE A 89 -8.52 -1.65 1.39
N ARG A 90 -9.00 -1.26 0.20
CA ARG A 90 -10.37 -0.79 0.02
C ARG A 90 -11.39 -1.86 0.37
N GLN A 91 -11.19 -3.09 -0.10
CA GLN A 91 -12.06 -4.22 0.25
C GLN A 91 -12.20 -4.37 1.77
N LEU A 92 -11.10 -4.38 2.51
CA LEU A 92 -11.12 -4.53 3.98
C LEU A 92 -11.77 -3.31 4.65
N ALA A 93 -11.51 -2.10 4.17
CA ALA A 93 -12.11 -0.88 4.67
C ALA A 93 -13.64 -0.91 4.53
N ASP A 94 -14.14 -1.30 3.38
CA ASP A 94 -15.57 -1.39 3.07
C ASP A 94 -16.24 -2.52 3.87
N GLU A 95 -15.61 -3.70 3.97
CA GLU A 95 -16.10 -4.83 4.76
C GLU A 95 -16.20 -4.52 6.25
N LYS A 96 -15.22 -3.81 6.79
CA LYS A 96 -15.14 -3.47 8.23
C LYS A 96 -15.75 -2.11 8.56
N LYS A 97 -16.11 -1.31 7.57
CA LYS A 97 -16.60 0.06 7.71
C LYS A 97 -15.65 0.94 8.55
N LEU A 98 -14.37 0.79 8.29
CA LEU A 98 -13.31 1.53 8.97
C LEU A 98 -12.67 2.51 8.00
N PRO A 99 -12.56 3.81 8.38
CA PRO A 99 -11.82 4.78 7.59
C PRO A 99 -10.34 4.44 7.55
N VAL A 100 -9.70 4.75 6.45
CA VAL A 100 -8.26 4.59 6.21
C VAL A 100 -7.61 5.96 6.10
N ILE A 101 -6.63 6.22 6.93
CA ILE A 101 -5.85 7.46 6.91
C ILE A 101 -4.43 7.09 6.46
N VAL A 102 -3.95 7.73 5.42
CA VAL A 102 -2.62 7.48 4.87
C VAL A 102 -1.67 8.62 5.22
N PHE A 103 -0.52 8.25 5.71
CA PHE A 103 0.60 9.15 5.98
C PHE A 103 1.73 8.81 5.00
N ILE A 104 2.12 9.76 4.17
CA ILE A 104 3.29 9.63 3.30
C ILE A 104 4.49 10.20 4.05
N GLU A 105 5.53 9.39 4.19
CA GLU A 105 6.82 9.82 4.78
C GLU A 105 7.65 10.55 3.70
N ASP A 106 8.86 10.08 3.39
CA ASP A 106 9.73 10.75 2.42
C ASP A 106 9.18 10.69 0.99
N VAL A 107 8.61 9.52 0.60
CA VAL A 107 8.18 9.25 -0.78
C VAL A 107 6.85 8.50 -0.81
N GLY A 108 5.93 9.03 -1.60
CA GLY A 108 4.71 8.34 -2.01
C GLY A 108 4.49 8.54 -3.51
N ALA A 109 5.32 7.87 -4.34
CA ALA A 109 5.36 8.15 -5.77
C ALA A 109 4.90 6.95 -6.61
N SER A 110 4.33 7.22 -7.81
CA SER A 110 3.91 6.20 -8.77
C SER A 110 3.00 5.15 -8.13
N GLY A 111 3.39 3.87 -8.12
CA GLY A 111 2.65 2.81 -7.43
C GLY A 111 2.47 3.06 -5.93
N GLY A 112 3.39 3.77 -5.27
CA GLY A 112 3.26 4.19 -3.86
C GLY A 112 2.10 5.17 -3.68
N TYR A 113 1.96 6.12 -4.60
CA TYR A 113 0.82 7.03 -4.62
C TYR A 113 -0.49 6.31 -4.95
N MET A 114 -0.46 5.34 -5.87
CA MET A 114 -1.63 4.49 -6.15
C MET A 114 -2.11 3.77 -4.88
N ILE A 115 -1.20 3.23 -4.07
CA ILE A 115 -1.56 2.61 -2.79
C ILE A 115 -2.11 3.67 -1.82
N ALA A 116 -1.50 4.86 -1.76
CA ALA A 116 -1.96 5.95 -0.90
C ALA A 116 -3.40 6.39 -1.24
N CYS A 117 -3.79 6.35 -2.51
CA CYS A 117 -5.17 6.61 -2.95
C CYS A 117 -6.21 5.61 -2.39
N ALA A 118 -5.79 4.55 -1.70
CA ALA A 118 -6.70 3.70 -0.94
C ALA A 118 -7.18 4.36 0.36
N GLY A 119 -6.57 5.46 0.79
CA GLY A 119 -7.00 6.24 1.95
C GLY A 119 -8.24 7.08 1.68
N ASP A 120 -9.02 7.28 2.71
CA ASP A 120 -10.10 8.27 2.73
C ASP A 120 -9.51 9.67 2.94
N GLU A 121 -8.33 9.74 3.56
CA GLU A 121 -7.53 10.94 3.75
C GLU A 121 -6.05 10.62 3.55
N ILE A 122 -5.31 11.53 2.89
CA ILE A 122 -3.88 11.41 2.63
C ILE A 122 -3.18 12.64 3.21
N LEU A 123 -2.24 12.39 4.09
CA LEU A 123 -1.41 13.38 4.76
C LEU A 123 0.05 13.19 4.35
N CYS A 124 0.75 14.27 4.09
CA CYS A 124 2.19 14.24 3.79
C CYS A 124 2.86 15.50 4.34
N ASP A 125 4.16 15.44 4.53
CA ASP A 125 4.97 16.62 4.82
C ASP A 125 5.13 17.48 3.56
N VAL A 126 5.37 18.77 3.75
CA VAL A 126 5.61 19.71 2.65
C VAL A 126 6.85 19.32 1.81
N SER A 127 7.77 18.58 2.40
CA SER A 127 9.01 18.09 1.75
C SER A 127 8.87 16.69 1.16
N SER A 128 7.73 16.01 1.37
CA SER A 128 7.51 14.67 0.82
C SER A 128 7.45 14.70 -0.71
N ILE A 129 8.05 13.70 -1.33
CA ILE A 129 7.95 13.50 -2.79
C ILE A 129 6.68 12.73 -3.10
N VAL A 130 5.69 13.40 -3.67
CA VAL A 130 4.39 12.81 -3.97
C VAL A 130 4.05 12.98 -5.44
N GLY A 131 3.42 11.98 -6.05
CA GLY A 131 2.97 12.05 -7.45
C GLY A 131 3.62 11.01 -8.34
N SER A 132 4.30 11.43 -9.42
CA SER A 132 4.83 10.50 -10.46
C SER A 132 3.75 9.55 -10.99
N ILE A 133 2.58 10.11 -11.30
CA ILE A 133 1.40 9.35 -11.72
C ILE A 133 1.56 8.94 -13.17
N GLY A 134 1.53 7.63 -13.44
CA GLY A 134 1.59 7.07 -14.78
C GLY A 134 2.40 5.78 -14.84
N VAL A 135 2.39 5.19 -16.03
CA VAL A 135 3.20 3.99 -16.35
C VAL A 135 4.10 4.34 -17.53
N VAL A 136 5.37 4.09 -17.38
CA VAL A 136 6.37 4.29 -18.45
C VAL A 136 6.87 2.93 -18.91
N GLY A 137 6.82 2.71 -20.22
CA GLY A 137 7.48 1.60 -20.89
C GLY A 137 8.46 2.19 -21.90
N ALA A 138 9.74 1.84 -21.81
CA ALA A 138 10.75 2.30 -22.76
C ALA A 138 11.47 1.10 -23.35
N THR A 139 11.62 1.12 -24.68
CA THR A 139 12.37 0.12 -25.44
C THR A 139 13.26 0.81 -26.46
N PHE A 140 14.22 0.07 -26.99
CA PHE A 140 15.03 0.54 -28.14
C PHE A 140 14.56 -0.22 -29.39
N GLY A 141 14.43 0.49 -30.51
CA GLY A 141 14.21 -0.13 -31.83
C GLY A 141 15.54 -0.29 -32.57
N PHE A 142 15.84 -1.49 -33.00
CA PHE A 142 17.10 -1.83 -33.72
C PHE A 142 16.86 -2.26 -35.15
N ASP A 143 15.65 -2.27 -35.65
CA ASP A 143 15.26 -2.66 -37.00
C ASP A 143 16.08 -2.01 -38.09
N LYS A 144 16.27 -0.69 -38.00
CA LYS A 144 17.10 0.07 -38.93
C LYS A 144 18.61 -0.21 -38.82
N ALA A 145 19.07 -0.51 -37.59
CA ALA A 145 20.49 -0.81 -37.37
C ALA A 145 20.87 -2.16 -37.92
N ILE A 146 20.09 -3.20 -37.68
CA ILE A 146 20.36 -4.53 -38.20
C ILE A 146 20.25 -4.57 -39.73
N GLY A 147 19.30 -3.83 -40.33
CA GLY A 147 19.21 -3.68 -41.81
C GLY A 147 20.45 -3.05 -42.41
N LYS A 148 21.06 -2.02 -41.79
CA LYS A 148 22.34 -1.42 -42.26
C LYS A 148 23.52 -2.39 -42.18
N LEU A 149 23.47 -3.37 -41.29
CA LEU A 149 24.47 -4.42 -41.13
C LEU A 149 24.23 -5.62 -42.07
N GLY A 150 23.19 -5.56 -42.91
CA GLY A 150 22.83 -6.66 -43.81
C GLY A 150 22.27 -7.90 -43.10
N ILE A 151 21.80 -7.72 -41.88
CA ILE A 151 21.20 -8.80 -41.07
C ILE A 151 19.72 -8.86 -41.36
N GLU A 152 19.24 -10.01 -41.85
CA GLU A 152 17.82 -10.30 -42.02
C GLU A 152 17.27 -11.04 -40.82
N ARG A 153 16.26 -10.43 -40.15
CA ARG A 153 15.57 -11.08 -39.07
C ARG A 153 14.32 -11.81 -39.58
N ARG A 154 14.23 -13.09 -39.28
CA ARG A 154 13.09 -13.94 -39.63
C ARG A 154 12.31 -14.33 -38.40
N VAL A 155 11.07 -13.84 -38.26
CA VAL A 155 10.21 -14.12 -37.12
C VAL A 155 9.02 -14.96 -37.54
N TYR A 156 8.85 -16.09 -36.89
CA TYR A 156 7.71 -16.98 -37.11
C TYR A 156 6.83 -16.93 -35.85
N THR A 157 5.62 -16.36 -35.97
CA THR A 157 4.71 -16.23 -34.82
C THR A 157 3.32 -16.76 -35.14
N SER A 158 2.67 -17.28 -34.13
CA SER A 158 1.24 -17.54 -34.13
C SER A 158 0.55 -16.46 -33.33
N GLY A 159 -0.24 -15.60 -34.00
CA GLY A 159 -0.95 -14.49 -33.39
C GLY A 159 -0.42 -13.10 -33.76
N LYS A 160 -1.34 -12.20 -34.16
CA LYS A 160 -1.05 -10.87 -34.75
C LYS A 160 -0.31 -9.88 -33.85
N ARG A 161 -0.31 -10.07 -32.53
CA ARG A 161 0.26 -9.10 -31.55
C ARG A 161 1.33 -9.70 -30.67
N LYS A 162 1.82 -10.90 -30.98
CA LYS A 162 2.74 -11.60 -30.08
C LYS A 162 4.11 -10.92 -29.93
N VAL A 163 4.52 -10.14 -30.93
CA VAL A 163 5.80 -9.43 -30.99
C VAL A 163 5.64 -7.92 -31.06
N MET A 164 4.56 -7.38 -30.55
CA MET A 164 4.24 -5.96 -30.65
C MET A 164 5.29 -5.04 -29.99
N LEU A 165 6.01 -5.53 -28.98
CA LEU A 165 7.05 -4.79 -28.26
C LEU A 165 8.46 -5.31 -28.62
N ASP A 166 8.61 -6.02 -29.71
CA ASP A 166 9.88 -6.52 -30.19
C ASP A 166 10.78 -5.36 -30.62
N PRO A 167 12.03 -5.29 -30.16
CA PRO A 167 12.95 -4.21 -30.48
C PRO A 167 13.60 -4.28 -31.86
N PHE A 168 13.37 -5.37 -32.65
CA PHE A 168 13.97 -5.62 -33.96
C PHE A 168 13.00 -5.64 -35.11
#